data_386dd30e6c9b77617681512e18374a4c
#
_entry.id   386dd30e6c9b77617681512e18374a4c
#
_cell.length_a   1.000
_cell.length_b   1.000
_cell.length_c   1.000
_cell.angle_alpha   90.00
_cell.angle_beta   90.00
_cell.angle_gamma   90.00
#
_symmetry.space_group_name_H-M   'P 1'
#
loop_
_entity.id
_entity.type
_entity.pdbx_description
1 polymer ?
#
loop_
_entity_poly.entity_id
_entity_poly.type
_entity_poly.pdbx_seq_one_letter_code
_entity_poly.pdbx_strand_id
1 'polypeptide(L)'
;ASIVGSDQLTIQLKQTGQTVITVLDANNQSAPYSVTSNAATPGIRLSPSVLTVSEKDNQAITLSVYGATGSISVFSSDIALLRAAVVGSKVSVTTGSNGTRCVAANTPVVITVVDSTGASALATVTIADNGTCP
;
A
#
# COMPACT_ATOMS: atom_id res chain seq x y z
N ALA A 1 4.28 -4.55 -29.98
CA ALA A 1 3.35 -5.67 -30.08
C ALA A 1 4.00 -6.84 -30.81
N SER A 2 3.66 -8.04 -30.46
CA SER A 2 4.11 -9.26 -31.12
C SER A 2 2.99 -10.31 -31.19
N ILE A 3 2.99 -11.11 -32.23
CA ILE A 3 2.03 -12.21 -32.38
C ILE A 3 2.67 -13.46 -31.77
N VAL A 4 1.92 -14.15 -30.91
CA VAL A 4 2.30 -15.42 -30.30
C VAL A 4 1.32 -16.50 -30.75
N GLY A 5 1.79 -17.42 -31.58
CA GLY A 5 0.91 -18.38 -32.22
C GLY A 5 0.06 -17.76 -33.34
N SER A 6 -1.04 -18.42 -33.70
CA SER A 6 -1.93 -17.95 -34.76
C SER A 6 -3.11 -17.10 -34.30
N ASP A 7 -3.31 -16.96 -32.97
CA ASP A 7 -4.55 -16.43 -32.39
C ASP A 7 -4.31 -15.47 -31.21
N GLN A 8 -3.05 -15.21 -30.84
CA GLN A 8 -2.73 -14.33 -29.72
C GLN A 8 -1.87 -13.14 -30.15
N LEU A 9 -2.30 -11.93 -29.78
CA LEU A 9 -1.53 -10.71 -29.90
C LEU A 9 -1.06 -10.27 -28.53
N THR A 10 0.25 -10.27 -28.31
CA THR A 10 0.84 -9.76 -27.08
C THR A 10 1.22 -8.30 -27.22
N ILE A 11 0.70 -7.47 -26.30
CA ILE A 11 0.95 -6.03 -26.27
C ILE A 11 1.70 -5.70 -24.99
N GLN A 12 2.88 -5.08 -25.12
CA GLN A 12 3.63 -4.56 -24.00
C GLN A 12 3.51 -3.04 -23.94
N LEU A 13 2.97 -2.53 -22.83
CA LEU A 13 2.85 -1.10 -22.60
C LEU A 13 4.19 -0.55 -22.10
N LYS A 14 4.70 0.52 -22.76
CA LYS A 14 5.99 1.14 -22.41
C LYS A 14 5.84 2.56 -21.85
N GLN A 15 4.77 3.23 -22.21
CA GLN A 15 4.47 4.60 -21.78
C GLN A 15 2.97 4.86 -21.85
N THR A 16 2.53 5.94 -21.22
CA THR A 16 1.14 6.38 -21.30
C THR A 16 0.81 6.93 -22.68
N GLY A 17 -0.41 6.77 -23.12
CA GLY A 17 -0.90 7.26 -24.39
C GLY A 17 -1.94 6.35 -25.03
N GLN A 18 -2.38 6.75 -26.18
CA GLN A 18 -3.31 5.98 -27.00
C GLN A 18 -2.65 5.62 -28.33
N THR A 19 -2.84 4.39 -28.74
CA THR A 19 -2.38 3.90 -30.06
C THR A 19 -3.40 2.97 -30.66
N VAL A 20 -3.37 2.87 -32.00
CA VAL A 20 -4.17 1.89 -32.75
C VAL A 20 -3.24 0.84 -33.31
N ILE A 21 -3.52 -0.41 -33.02
CA ILE A 21 -2.84 -1.56 -33.60
C ILE A 21 -3.75 -2.12 -34.69
N THR A 22 -3.23 -2.21 -35.90
CA THR A 22 -3.95 -2.81 -37.01
C THR A 22 -3.40 -4.19 -37.27
N VAL A 23 -4.25 -5.21 -37.22
CA VAL A 23 -3.91 -6.58 -37.57
C VAL A 23 -4.39 -6.83 -39.02
N LEU A 24 -3.51 -7.33 -39.84
CA LEU A 24 -3.79 -7.70 -41.24
C LEU A 24 -3.76 -9.24 -41.38
N ASP A 25 -4.73 -9.80 -42.11
CA ASP A 25 -4.70 -11.21 -42.48
C ASP A 25 -3.97 -11.42 -43.82
N ALA A 26 -3.85 -12.65 -44.23
CA ALA A 26 -3.20 -13.02 -45.47
C ALA A 26 -3.92 -12.47 -46.75
N ASN A 27 -5.17 -12.04 -46.61
CA ASN A 27 -5.99 -11.45 -47.67
C ASN A 27 -6.04 -9.94 -47.62
N ASN A 28 -5.14 -9.30 -46.82
CA ASN A 28 -5.10 -7.86 -46.55
C ASN A 28 -6.37 -7.30 -45.91
N GLN A 29 -7.17 -8.12 -45.26
CA GLN A 29 -8.27 -7.64 -44.44
C GLN A 29 -7.69 -7.13 -43.13
N SER A 30 -8.14 -5.94 -42.69
CA SER A 30 -7.60 -5.27 -41.50
C SER A 30 -8.63 -5.19 -40.38
N ALA A 31 -8.15 -5.41 -39.17
CA ALA A 31 -8.91 -5.20 -37.94
C ALA A 31 -8.14 -4.22 -37.03
N PRO A 32 -8.63 -2.98 -36.84
CA PRO A 32 -8.02 -2.04 -35.93
C PRO A 32 -8.43 -2.34 -34.48
N TYR A 33 -7.47 -2.21 -33.56
CA TYR A 33 -7.70 -2.33 -32.13
C TYR A 33 -7.09 -1.13 -31.41
N SER A 34 -7.91 -0.36 -30.72
CA SER A 34 -7.45 0.81 -29.96
C SER A 34 -6.98 0.38 -28.57
N VAL A 35 -5.75 0.75 -28.23
CA VAL A 35 -5.13 0.48 -26.93
C VAL A 35 -4.86 1.81 -26.23
N THR A 36 -5.40 1.97 -25.03
CA THR A 36 -5.12 3.11 -24.17
C THR A 36 -4.32 2.65 -22.96
N SER A 37 -3.16 3.26 -22.76
CA SER A 37 -2.33 3.09 -21.57
C SER A 37 -2.46 4.34 -20.70
N ASN A 38 -3.08 4.19 -19.54
CA ASN A 38 -3.17 5.25 -18.56
C ASN A 38 -1.99 5.16 -17.59
N ALA A 39 -1.50 6.32 -17.12
CA ALA A 39 -0.58 6.33 -15.99
C ALA A 39 -1.26 5.62 -14.82
N ALA A 40 -0.59 4.66 -14.20
CA ALA A 40 -0.95 4.23 -12.87
C ALA A 40 -0.86 5.47 -11.98
N THR A 41 -1.97 5.89 -11.38
CA THR A 41 -1.93 6.93 -10.36
C THR A 41 -1.15 6.33 -9.19
N PRO A 42 0.07 6.81 -8.87
CA PRO A 42 0.80 6.29 -7.73
C PRO A 42 0.00 6.70 -6.48
N GLY A 43 -0.80 5.77 -5.97
CA GLY A 43 -1.46 5.95 -4.68
C GLY A 43 -0.47 5.75 -3.55
N ILE A 44 -0.61 6.55 -2.49
CA ILE A 44 0.11 6.32 -1.24
C ILE A 44 -0.24 4.92 -0.69
N ARG A 45 0.76 4.20 -0.21
CA ARG A 45 0.59 2.88 0.40
C ARG A 45 1.61 2.64 1.51
N LEU A 46 1.23 1.78 2.44
CA LEU A 46 2.07 1.34 3.55
C LEU A 46 2.49 -0.12 3.38
N SER A 47 3.70 -0.44 3.79
CA SER A 47 4.19 -1.81 3.81
C SER A 47 5.02 -2.08 5.08
N PRO A 48 4.67 -3.10 5.88
CA PRO A 48 3.47 -3.92 5.78
C PRO A 48 2.18 -3.12 6.07
N SER A 49 1.06 -3.51 5.47
CA SER A 49 -0.24 -2.88 5.72
C SER A 49 -1.09 -3.63 6.76
N VAL A 50 -0.71 -4.86 7.07
CA VAL A 50 -1.32 -5.69 8.11
C VAL A 50 -0.23 -6.43 8.85
N LEU A 51 -0.22 -6.35 10.17
CA LEU A 51 0.70 -7.12 11.01
C LEU A 51 0.09 -7.37 12.39
N THR A 52 0.62 -8.39 13.05
CA THR A 52 0.26 -8.74 14.42
C THR A 52 1.49 -8.69 15.30
N VAL A 53 1.37 -8.07 16.46
CA VAL A 53 2.39 -8.02 17.51
C VAL A 53 1.82 -8.54 18.80
N SER A 54 2.65 -9.14 19.64
CA SER A 54 2.21 -9.59 20.96
C SER A 54 2.10 -8.42 21.94
N GLU A 55 1.19 -8.52 22.88
CA GLU A 55 1.19 -7.62 24.04
C GLU A 55 2.53 -7.70 24.79
N LYS A 56 2.90 -6.65 25.50
CA LYS A 56 4.22 -6.45 26.15
C LYS A 56 5.44 -6.50 25.21
N ASP A 57 5.24 -6.71 23.91
CA ASP A 57 6.31 -6.52 22.93
C ASP A 57 6.51 -5.01 22.69
N ASN A 58 7.62 -4.48 23.18
CA ASN A 58 7.93 -3.05 23.09
C ASN A 58 8.85 -2.71 21.91
N GLN A 59 9.09 -3.63 21.00
CA GLN A 59 9.87 -3.36 19.80
C GLN A 59 9.20 -2.31 18.92
N ALA A 60 10.01 -1.44 18.35
CA ALA A 60 9.53 -0.50 17.34
C ALA A 60 9.17 -1.23 16.04
N ILE A 61 8.02 -0.88 15.47
CA ILE A 61 7.57 -1.38 14.18
C ILE A 61 7.88 -0.30 13.13
N THR A 62 8.44 -0.68 12.00
CA THR A 62 8.70 0.26 10.91
C THR A 62 7.77 -0.05 9.74
N LEU A 63 7.01 0.96 9.31
CA LEU A 63 6.19 0.91 8.11
C LEU A 63 6.86 1.77 7.04
N SER A 64 7.10 1.22 5.87
CA SER A 64 7.60 1.98 4.72
C SER A 64 6.43 2.64 3.99
N VAL A 65 6.60 3.90 3.61
CA VAL A 65 5.59 4.68 2.88
C VAL A 65 6.04 4.79 1.42
N TYR A 66 5.17 4.41 0.51
CA TYR A 66 5.41 4.47 -0.93
C TYR A 66 4.36 5.34 -1.61
N GLY A 67 4.73 5.99 -2.69
CA GLY A 67 3.81 6.76 -3.54
C GLY A 67 3.25 8.02 -2.90
N ALA A 68 3.80 8.47 -1.77
CA ALA A 68 3.40 9.73 -1.14
C ALA A 68 3.93 10.93 -1.94
N THR A 69 3.16 11.99 -1.97
CA THR A 69 3.54 13.27 -2.58
C THR A 69 3.78 14.31 -1.48
N GLY A 70 5.00 14.84 -1.44
CA GLY A 70 5.39 15.85 -0.46
C GLY A 70 5.51 15.32 0.97
N SER A 71 5.19 16.14 1.94
CA SER A 71 5.26 15.78 3.36
C SER A 71 4.14 14.82 3.74
N ILE A 72 4.42 13.95 4.71
CA ILE A 72 3.45 13.01 5.26
C ILE A 72 3.15 13.33 6.72
N SER A 73 1.91 13.06 7.13
CA SER A 73 1.45 13.08 8.51
C SER A 73 0.95 11.70 8.90
N VAL A 74 1.06 11.32 10.15
CA VAL A 74 0.65 10.02 10.64
C VAL A 74 -0.23 10.15 11.87
N PHE A 75 -1.23 9.27 11.97
CA PHE A 75 -2.18 9.20 13.06
C PHE A 75 -2.35 7.76 13.51
N SER A 76 -2.56 7.56 14.81
CA SER A 76 -2.93 6.27 15.39
C SER A 76 -4.36 6.36 15.92
N SER A 77 -5.15 5.33 15.70
CA SER A 77 -6.52 5.25 16.23
C SER A 77 -6.56 5.05 17.75
N ASP A 78 -5.47 4.55 18.33
CA ASP A 78 -5.31 4.39 19.79
C ASP A 78 -3.87 4.72 20.21
N ILE A 79 -3.67 5.95 20.65
CA ILE A 79 -2.36 6.46 21.09
C ILE A 79 -1.93 5.89 22.45
N ALA A 80 -2.85 5.30 23.21
CA ALA A 80 -2.53 4.64 24.47
C ALA A 80 -1.81 3.31 24.21
N LEU A 81 -2.19 2.61 23.18
CA LEU A 81 -1.61 1.33 22.77
C LEU A 81 -0.42 1.51 21.82
N LEU A 82 -0.57 2.31 20.77
CA LEU A 82 0.46 2.53 19.75
C LEU A 82 0.59 4.02 19.41
N ARG A 83 1.82 4.52 19.40
CA ARG A 83 2.18 5.84 18.88
C ARG A 83 2.85 5.69 17.54
N ALA A 84 2.56 6.58 16.62
CA ALA A 84 3.18 6.63 15.32
C ALA A 84 3.87 7.97 15.09
N ALA A 85 5.06 7.95 14.52
CA ALA A 85 5.83 9.13 14.16
C ALA A 85 6.47 8.97 12.78
N VAL A 86 6.56 10.08 12.05
CA VAL A 86 7.22 10.10 10.75
C VAL A 86 8.73 10.19 10.94
N VAL A 87 9.47 9.32 10.26
CA VAL A 87 10.93 9.31 10.23
C VAL A 87 11.37 9.18 8.77
N GLY A 88 11.62 10.31 8.10
CA GLY A 88 11.92 10.35 6.67
C GLY A 88 10.74 9.87 5.83
N SER A 89 10.95 8.83 5.01
CA SER A 89 9.92 8.16 4.20
C SER A 89 9.30 6.94 4.89
N LYS A 90 9.46 6.83 6.20
CA LYS A 90 8.98 5.70 7.01
C LYS A 90 8.15 6.22 8.18
N VAL A 91 7.35 5.33 8.72
CA VAL A 91 6.61 5.55 9.97
C VAL A 91 7.15 4.59 11.02
N SER A 92 7.60 5.14 12.13
CA SER A 92 7.95 4.37 13.32
C SER A 92 6.74 4.28 14.23
N VAL A 93 6.32 3.06 14.54
CA VAL A 93 5.21 2.78 15.46
C VAL A 93 5.80 2.17 16.73
N THR A 94 5.59 2.84 17.84
CA THR A 94 6.13 2.46 19.14
C THR A 94 5.00 2.23 20.15
N THR A 95 5.36 1.73 21.32
CA THR A 95 4.44 1.62 22.46
C THR A 95 3.79 2.97 22.77
N GLY A 96 2.50 2.95 23.02
CA GLY A 96 1.71 4.13 23.36
C GLY A 96 1.93 4.64 24.76
N SER A 97 1.02 5.49 25.23
CA SER A 97 1.13 6.14 26.56
C SER A 97 0.95 5.17 27.74
N ASN A 98 0.35 3.99 27.51
CA ASN A 98 0.28 2.96 28.56
C ASN A 98 1.62 2.23 28.78
N GLY A 99 2.58 2.37 27.86
CA GLY A 99 3.94 1.85 27.99
C GLY A 99 4.11 0.33 27.76
N THR A 100 3.05 -0.44 27.65
CA THR A 100 3.12 -1.91 27.71
C THR A 100 2.36 -2.65 26.63
N ARG A 101 1.53 -1.98 25.81
CA ARG A 101 0.63 -2.60 24.82
C ARG A 101 -0.26 -3.70 25.41
N CYS A 102 -0.68 -3.54 26.68
CA CYS A 102 -1.57 -4.51 27.30
C CYS A 102 -2.99 -4.39 26.79
N VAL A 103 -3.59 -5.51 26.42
CA VAL A 103 -4.95 -5.60 25.91
C VAL A 103 -5.70 -6.75 26.61
N ALA A 104 -7.03 -6.64 26.69
CA ALA A 104 -7.89 -7.70 27.28
C ALA A 104 -8.36 -8.72 26.23
N ALA A 105 -8.10 -8.45 24.96
CA ALA A 105 -8.41 -9.30 23.82
C ALA A 105 -7.61 -8.77 22.61
N ASN A 106 -7.50 -9.57 21.55
CA ASN A 106 -6.86 -9.13 20.31
C ASN A 106 -7.45 -7.79 19.85
N THR A 107 -6.63 -6.74 19.84
CA THR A 107 -7.08 -5.36 19.59
C THR A 107 -6.42 -4.80 18.34
N PRO A 108 -7.18 -4.49 17.28
CA PRO A 108 -6.66 -3.84 16.09
C PRO A 108 -6.49 -2.34 16.34
N VAL A 109 -5.34 -1.79 15.97
CA VAL A 109 -5.05 -0.35 15.94
C VAL A 109 -4.75 0.04 14.52
N VAL A 110 -5.43 1.07 14.01
CA VAL A 110 -5.24 1.57 12.64
C VAL A 110 -4.25 2.73 12.65
N ILE A 111 -3.21 2.61 11.83
CA ILE A 111 -2.26 3.68 11.55
C ILE A 111 -2.62 4.29 10.20
N THR A 112 -2.94 5.57 10.20
CA THR A 112 -3.30 6.33 9.00
C THR A 112 -2.17 7.27 8.63
N VAL A 113 -1.74 7.21 7.39
CA VAL A 113 -0.77 8.17 6.81
C VAL A 113 -1.46 9.00 5.76
N VAL A 114 -1.26 10.29 5.79
CA VAL A 114 -1.82 11.25 4.83
C VAL A 114 -0.67 12.06 4.24
N ASP A 115 -0.65 12.23 2.94
CA ASP A 115 0.33 13.08 2.26
C ASP A 115 -0.17 14.52 2.06
N SER A 116 0.68 15.39 1.51
CA SER A 116 0.36 16.81 1.32
C SER A 116 -0.78 17.05 0.31
N THR A 117 -1.16 16.06 -0.48
CA THR A 117 -2.29 16.15 -1.42
C THR A 117 -3.61 15.71 -0.79
N GLY A 118 -3.58 15.17 0.43
CA GLY A 118 -4.73 14.59 1.11
C GLY A 118 -4.96 13.12 0.78
N ALA A 119 -4.10 12.49 -0.03
CA ALA A 119 -4.15 11.05 -0.26
C ALA A 119 -3.74 10.31 1.01
N SER A 120 -4.43 9.22 1.32
CA SER A 120 -4.23 8.47 2.56
C SER A 120 -4.03 6.98 2.33
N ALA A 121 -3.28 6.35 3.25
CA ALA A 121 -3.12 4.90 3.33
C ALA A 121 -3.26 4.43 4.78
N LEU A 122 -3.73 3.21 4.95
CA LEU A 122 -3.98 2.61 6.24
C LEU A 122 -3.09 1.38 6.45
N ALA A 123 -2.63 1.19 7.68
CA ALA A 123 -2.08 -0.08 8.14
C ALA A 123 -2.80 -0.50 9.42
N THR A 124 -3.11 -1.78 9.53
CA THR A 124 -3.72 -2.36 10.74
C THR A 124 -2.67 -3.15 11.50
N VAL A 125 -2.41 -2.75 12.72
CA VAL A 125 -1.55 -3.45 13.67
C VAL A 125 -2.44 -4.07 14.74
N THR A 126 -2.54 -5.39 14.75
CA THR A 126 -3.30 -6.10 15.78
C THR A 126 -2.37 -6.43 16.95
N ILE A 127 -2.72 -5.98 18.13
CA ILE A 127 -2.06 -6.40 19.36
C ILE A 127 -2.75 -7.68 19.83
N ALA A 128 -2.00 -8.78 19.81
CA ALA A 128 -2.52 -10.08 20.25
C ALA A 128 -2.44 -10.19 21.77
N ASP A 129 -3.58 -10.51 22.37
CA ASP A 129 -3.65 -10.93 23.76
C ASP A 129 -3.04 -12.33 23.89
N ASN A 130 -1.98 -12.44 24.66
CA ASN A 130 -1.30 -13.71 24.94
C ASN A 130 -1.37 -14.09 26.43
N GLY A 131 -2.20 -13.37 27.20
CA GLY A 131 -2.41 -13.61 28.63
C GLY A 131 -1.22 -13.19 29.51
N THR A 132 -0.28 -12.39 29.00
CA THR A 132 0.85 -11.92 29.80
C THR A 132 0.54 -10.64 30.57
N CYS A 133 -0.52 -9.95 30.21
CA CYS A 133 -1.04 -8.81 30.97
C CYS A 133 -2.07 -9.26 32.01
N PRO A 134 -2.10 -8.60 33.17
CA PRO A 134 -3.14 -8.86 34.16
C PRO A 134 -4.51 -8.38 33.73
#